data_aef928172d57c3f5f4b328185b6b12e4
#
_entry.id   aef928172d57c3f5f4b328185b6b12e4
#
_cell.length_a   1.000
_cell.length_b   1.000
_cell.length_c   1.000
_cell.angle_alpha   90.00
_cell.angle_beta   90.00
_cell.angle_gamma   90.00
#
_symmetry.space_group_name_H-M   'P 1'
#
loop_
_entity.id
_entity.type
_entity.pdbx_description
1 polymer ?
#
loop_
_entity_poly.entity_id
_entity_poly.type
_entity_poly.pdbx_seq_one_letter_code
_entity_poly.pdbx_strand_id
1 'polypeptide(L)'
;MGEDSVRQTAILVLFLSDHKENKQEEKYYYDNGRGAETGIQTNDAPTKYLLRAAHDNGNEIGDIFCITSRRVYEERIGNSERTAIDEYREMLEEFCRAENLSIPKIISIEYDFERRDGETRTVDDESRAMHIYRQITGELERRANTDQTDVYIDYTG
;
A
#
# COMPACT_ATOMS: atom_id res chain seq x y z
N MET A 1 -34.38 -2.85 1.20
CA MET A 1 -34.02 -3.30 0.75
C MET A 1 -32.87 -3.58 0.77
N GLY A 2 -32.68 -3.79 1.10
CA GLY A 2 -31.57 -4.29 1.36
C GLY A 2 -30.70 -4.58 0.26
N GLU A 3 -30.53 -3.81 -0.44
CA GLU A 3 -29.70 -4.03 -1.26
C GLU A 3 -28.48 -4.03 -0.80
N ASP A 4 -28.07 -4.93 -0.33
CA ASP A 4 -26.73 -5.23 -0.19
C ASP A 4 -26.06 -5.04 -1.50
N SER A 5 -25.95 -3.84 -1.88
CA SER A 5 -25.14 -3.54 -3.02
C SER A 5 -23.75 -4.04 -2.68
N VAL A 6 -23.33 -5.07 -3.35
CA VAL A 6 -22.00 -5.59 -3.28
C VAL A 6 -21.07 -4.43 -3.65
N ARG A 7 -20.17 -4.06 -2.74
CA ARG A 7 -19.21 -2.99 -3.01
C ARG A 7 -18.27 -3.44 -4.11
N GLN A 8 -17.93 -2.53 -5.01
CA GLN A 8 -16.92 -2.84 -6.00
C GLN A 8 -15.56 -2.91 -5.34
N THR A 9 -14.79 -3.90 -5.70
CA THR A 9 -13.43 -4.04 -5.21
C THR A 9 -12.51 -3.07 -5.95
N ALA A 10 -11.68 -2.37 -5.21
CA ALA A 10 -10.71 -1.43 -5.76
C ALA A 10 -9.30 -1.83 -5.36
N ILE A 11 -8.32 -1.25 -6.03
CA ILE A 11 -6.90 -1.49 -5.78
C ILE A 11 -6.26 -0.16 -5.43
N LEU A 12 -5.40 -0.16 -4.41
CA LEU A 12 -4.55 0.98 -4.10
C LEU A 12 -3.13 0.65 -4.52
N VAL A 13 -2.49 1.55 -5.25
CA VAL A 13 -1.09 1.41 -5.66
C VAL A 13 -0.28 2.52 -5.00
N LEU A 14 0.81 2.18 -4.37
CA LEU A 14 1.67 3.17 -3.74
C LEU A 14 3.14 2.75 -3.77
N PHE A 15 4.02 3.75 -3.65
CA PHE A 15 5.44 3.51 -3.41
C PHE A 15 5.64 3.57 -1.91
N LEU A 16 6.04 2.48 -1.32
CA LEU A 16 6.19 2.42 0.14
C LEU A 16 7.39 3.24 0.59
N SER A 17 7.14 4.19 1.48
CA SER A 17 8.19 5.02 2.03
C SER A 17 8.95 4.28 3.11
N ASP A 18 10.16 4.77 3.35
CA ASP A 18 10.98 4.25 4.41
C ASP A 18 10.40 4.60 5.78
N HIS A 19 10.65 3.75 6.75
CA HIS A 19 10.30 4.06 8.14
C HIS A 19 11.34 5.03 8.69
N LYS A 20 10.87 6.13 9.24
CA LYS A 20 11.78 7.16 9.75
C LYS A 20 12.01 6.98 11.24
N GLU A 21 12.95 6.13 11.57
CA GLU A 21 13.34 5.94 12.95
C GLU A 21 14.02 7.19 13.49
N ASN A 22 13.87 7.44 14.76
CA ASN A 22 14.48 8.57 15.46
C ASN A 22 14.05 9.95 14.98
N LYS A 23 12.99 10.03 14.19
CA LYS A 23 12.41 11.30 13.84
C LYS A 23 11.12 11.49 14.61
N GLN A 24 10.77 12.74 14.84
CA GLN A 24 9.48 13.02 15.44
C GLN A 24 8.38 12.61 14.47
N GLU A 25 7.29 12.12 15.01
CA GLU A 25 6.13 11.81 14.19
C GLU A 25 5.67 13.06 13.47
N GLU A 26 5.41 12.93 12.18
CA GLU A 26 4.92 14.03 11.38
C GLU A 26 3.40 14.04 11.44
N LYS A 27 2.82 15.22 11.38
CA LYS A 27 1.37 15.35 11.33
C LYS A 27 0.92 15.46 9.90
N TYR A 28 -0.06 14.67 9.54
CA TYR A 28 -0.66 14.70 8.22
C TYR A 28 -2.12 15.09 8.36
N TYR A 29 -2.61 15.87 7.41
CA TYR A 29 -4.00 16.28 7.40
C TYR A 29 -4.72 15.60 6.25
N TYR A 30 -5.90 15.08 6.51
CA TYR A 30 -6.73 14.47 5.49
C TYR A 30 -8.14 15.04 5.58
N ASP A 31 -8.92 14.80 4.53
CA ASP A 31 -10.33 15.19 4.52
C ASP A 31 -10.52 16.68 4.78
N ASN A 32 -9.87 17.49 3.98
CA ASN A 32 -9.95 18.95 4.02
C ASN A 32 -9.59 19.54 5.40
N GLY A 33 -8.67 18.91 6.09
CA GLY A 33 -8.20 19.41 7.37
C GLY A 33 -9.07 19.07 8.57
N ARG A 34 -10.08 18.24 8.37
CA ARG A 34 -10.94 17.85 9.49
C ARG A 34 -10.25 16.94 10.51
N GLY A 35 -9.16 16.34 10.13
CA GLY A 35 -8.42 15.48 11.03
C GLY A 35 -6.94 15.68 10.87
N ALA A 36 -6.21 15.43 11.92
CA ALA A 36 -4.76 15.37 11.87
C ALA A 36 -4.33 14.00 12.33
N GLU A 37 -3.53 13.35 11.51
CA GLU A 37 -2.97 12.06 11.88
C GLU A 37 -1.49 12.22 12.11
N THR A 38 -0.96 11.47 13.04
CA THR A 38 0.48 11.35 13.19
C THR A 38 0.91 10.02 12.59
N GLY A 39 2.00 10.04 11.88
CA GLY A 39 2.50 8.83 11.25
C GLY A 39 4.00 8.86 11.12
N ILE A 40 4.56 7.71 10.95
CA ILE A 40 6.00 7.52 10.82
C ILE A 40 6.37 7.36 9.34
N GLN A 41 5.46 6.83 8.56
CA GLN A 41 5.64 6.71 7.11
C GLN A 41 4.72 7.68 6.40
N THR A 42 5.20 8.24 5.30
CA THR A 42 4.41 9.23 4.54
C THR A 42 3.15 8.65 3.93
N ASN A 43 3.08 7.33 3.79
CA ASN A 43 1.91 6.67 3.24
C ASN A 43 0.76 6.49 4.23
N ASP A 44 0.99 6.71 5.53
CA ASP A 44 -0.03 6.40 6.55
C ASP A 44 -1.30 7.22 6.37
N ALA A 45 -1.20 8.54 6.37
CA ALA A 45 -2.37 9.39 6.24
C ALA A 45 -3.07 9.27 4.88
N PRO A 46 -2.34 9.26 3.75
CA PRO A 46 -2.98 9.02 2.45
C PRO A 46 -3.71 7.69 2.36
N THR A 47 -3.14 6.62 2.93
CA THR A 47 -3.80 5.32 2.94
C THR A 47 -5.12 5.38 3.71
N LYS A 48 -5.10 5.98 4.90
CA LYS A 48 -6.31 6.13 5.71
C LYS A 48 -7.37 6.93 4.99
N TYR A 49 -6.96 8.04 4.37
CA TYR A 49 -7.88 8.88 3.59
C TYR A 49 -8.51 8.10 2.45
N LEU A 50 -7.69 7.38 1.66
CA LEU A 50 -8.18 6.66 0.49
C LEU A 50 -9.08 5.48 0.86
N LEU A 51 -8.79 4.78 1.95
CA LEU A 51 -9.65 3.72 2.43
C LEU A 51 -11.04 4.25 2.78
N ARG A 52 -11.09 5.39 3.46
CA ARG A 52 -12.37 6.02 3.81
C ARG A 52 -13.10 6.57 2.60
N ALA A 53 -12.38 7.25 1.71
CA ALA A 53 -12.97 7.83 0.51
C ALA A 53 -13.54 6.73 -0.40
N ALA A 54 -12.81 5.63 -0.57
CA ALA A 54 -13.30 4.51 -1.36
C ALA A 54 -14.57 3.93 -0.74
N HIS A 55 -14.57 3.71 0.57
CA HIS A 55 -15.73 3.18 1.27
C HIS A 55 -16.95 4.09 1.11
N ASP A 56 -16.75 5.40 1.27
CA ASP A 56 -17.84 6.38 1.13
C ASP A 56 -18.40 6.42 -0.29
N ASN A 57 -17.60 6.06 -1.28
CA ASN A 57 -18.01 5.99 -2.67
C ASN A 57 -18.55 4.61 -3.08
N GLY A 58 -18.78 3.72 -2.13
CA GLY A 58 -19.31 2.39 -2.43
C GLY A 58 -18.29 1.37 -2.87
N ASN A 59 -16.99 1.71 -2.76
CA ASN A 59 -15.91 0.81 -3.13
C ASN A 59 -15.27 0.19 -1.89
N GLU A 60 -14.51 -0.87 -2.10
CA GLU A 60 -13.76 -1.49 -1.03
C GLU A 60 -12.38 -1.79 -1.57
N ILE A 61 -11.36 -1.24 -0.97
CA ILE A 61 -9.98 -1.54 -1.38
C ILE A 61 -9.65 -2.94 -0.86
N GLY A 62 -9.52 -3.88 -1.77
CA GLY A 62 -9.23 -5.27 -1.43
C GLY A 62 -7.74 -5.60 -1.48
N ASP A 63 -6.98 -4.90 -2.30
CA ASP A 63 -5.55 -5.13 -2.46
C ASP A 63 -4.80 -3.82 -2.44
N ILE A 64 -3.62 -3.83 -1.85
CA ILE A 64 -2.69 -2.70 -1.87
C ILE A 64 -1.40 -3.19 -2.50
N PHE A 65 -1.05 -2.62 -3.65
CA PHE A 65 0.19 -2.93 -4.33
C PHE A 65 1.26 -1.97 -3.80
N CYS A 66 2.14 -2.50 -2.97
CA CYS A 66 3.23 -1.71 -2.37
C CYS A 66 4.49 -1.87 -3.21
N ILE A 67 4.81 -0.84 -3.97
CA ILE A 67 6.05 -0.82 -4.77
C ILE A 67 7.18 -0.48 -3.81
N THR A 68 8.15 -1.39 -3.69
CA THR A 68 9.16 -1.33 -2.64
C THR A 68 10.54 -1.47 -3.23
N SER A 69 11.46 -0.59 -2.85
CA SER A 69 12.86 -0.74 -3.21
C SER A 69 13.49 -1.85 -2.36
N ARG A 70 14.63 -2.37 -2.82
CA ARG A 70 15.36 -3.38 -2.05
C ARG A 70 15.74 -2.86 -0.66
N ARG A 71 16.16 -1.62 -0.59
CA ARG A 71 16.54 -1.01 0.68
C ARG A 71 15.38 -1.03 1.67
N VAL A 72 14.22 -0.53 1.26
CA VAL A 72 13.04 -0.48 2.13
C VAL A 72 12.55 -1.89 2.46
N TYR A 73 12.65 -2.81 1.52
CA TYR A 73 12.21 -4.19 1.72
C TYR A 73 13.07 -4.94 2.76
N GLU A 74 14.38 -4.73 2.73
CA GLU A 74 15.32 -5.47 3.57
C GLU A 74 15.72 -4.77 4.85
N GLU A 75 15.67 -3.44 4.88
CA GLU A 75 16.16 -2.70 6.03
C GLU A 75 15.31 -2.93 7.27
N ARG A 76 15.97 -3.27 8.34
CA ARG A 76 15.30 -3.47 9.63
C ARG A 76 15.19 -2.15 10.37
N ILE A 77 14.12 -2.00 11.15
CA ILE A 77 13.90 -0.80 11.94
C ILE A 77 14.65 -0.95 13.26
N GLY A 78 15.69 -0.15 13.42
CA GLY A 78 16.53 -0.19 14.62
C GLY A 78 17.12 -1.57 14.87
N ASN A 79 16.98 -2.05 16.08
CA ASN A 79 17.46 -3.38 16.46
C ASN A 79 16.39 -4.45 16.38
N SER A 80 15.25 -4.13 15.74
CA SER A 80 14.14 -5.07 15.64
C SER A 80 14.26 -5.92 14.39
N GLU A 81 13.43 -6.95 14.30
CA GLU A 81 13.30 -7.75 13.08
C GLU A 81 12.29 -7.16 12.10
N ARG A 82 11.69 -6.03 12.47
CA ARG A 82 10.59 -5.44 11.70
C ARG A 82 11.12 -4.61 10.53
N THR A 83 10.37 -4.60 9.44
CA THR A 83 10.66 -3.80 8.25
C THR A 83 9.57 -2.74 8.06
N ALA A 84 9.77 -1.85 7.08
CA ALA A 84 8.77 -0.84 6.75
C ALA A 84 7.41 -1.45 6.37
N ILE A 85 7.42 -2.60 5.70
CA ILE A 85 6.17 -3.29 5.35
C ILE A 85 5.45 -3.77 6.61
N ASP A 86 6.18 -4.28 7.60
CA ASP A 86 5.57 -4.73 8.85
C ASP A 86 4.89 -3.58 9.58
N GLU A 87 5.53 -2.42 9.64
CA GLU A 87 4.95 -1.23 10.26
C GLU A 87 3.72 -0.75 9.50
N TYR A 88 3.80 -0.74 8.18
CA TYR A 88 2.66 -0.36 7.34
C TYR A 88 1.48 -1.31 7.55
N ARG A 89 1.75 -2.61 7.59
CA ARG A 89 0.71 -3.61 7.82
C ARG A 89 0.04 -3.43 9.18
N GLU A 90 0.82 -3.15 10.22
CA GLU A 90 0.27 -2.93 11.55
C GLU A 90 -0.64 -1.70 11.58
N MET A 91 -0.21 -0.60 11.00
CA MET A 91 -1.02 0.61 10.87
C MET A 91 -2.34 0.30 10.14
N LEU A 92 -2.24 -0.42 9.03
CA LEU A 92 -3.39 -0.77 8.21
C LEU A 92 -4.41 -1.61 8.99
N GLU A 93 -3.93 -2.62 9.68
CA GLU A 93 -4.81 -3.48 10.46
C GLU A 93 -5.50 -2.74 11.60
N GLU A 94 -4.75 -1.92 12.32
CA GLU A 94 -5.30 -1.13 13.43
C GLU A 94 -6.35 -0.14 12.93
N PHE A 95 -6.05 0.57 11.85
CA PHE A 95 -6.98 1.53 11.29
C PHE A 95 -8.27 0.86 10.80
N CYS A 96 -8.14 -0.22 10.04
CA CYS A 96 -9.31 -0.91 9.50
C CYS A 96 -10.20 -1.49 10.61
N ARG A 97 -9.59 -2.02 11.67
CA ARG A 97 -10.37 -2.51 12.80
C ARG A 97 -11.11 -1.39 13.50
N ALA A 98 -10.44 -0.26 13.72
CA ALA A 98 -11.04 0.90 14.39
C ALA A 98 -12.19 1.49 13.59
N GLU A 99 -12.07 1.49 12.26
CA GLU A 99 -13.08 2.07 11.37
C GLU A 99 -14.07 1.05 10.83
N ASN A 100 -13.96 -0.18 11.27
CA ASN A 100 -14.84 -1.27 10.84
C ASN A 100 -14.80 -1.46 9.32
N LEU A 101 -13.61 -1.41 8.76
CA LEU A 101 -13.37 -1.65 7.34
C LEU A 101 -12.70 -3.01 7.14
N SER A 102 -12.88 -3.60 5.97
CA SER A 102 -12.17 -4.83 5.63
C SER A 102 -10.69 -4.54 5.46
N ILE A 103 -9.84 -5.44 5.93
CA ILE A 103 -8.39 -5.27 5.86
C ILE A 103 -7.90 -5.69 4.46
N PRO A 104 -7.31 -4.78 3.69
CA PRO A 104 -6.79 -5.13 2.37
C PRO A 104 -5.60 -6.08 2.46
N LYS A 105 -5.39 -6.83 1.38
CA LYS A 105 -4.22 -7.67 1.24
C LYS A 105 -3.07 -6.84 0.70
N ILE A 106 -1.90 -6.93 1.30
CA ILE A 106 -0.70 -6.25 0.82
C ILE A 106 0.03 -7.15 -0.15
N ILE A 107 0.31 -6.63 -1.34
CA ILE A 107 1.06 -7.33 -2.37
C ILE A 107 2.31 -6.52 -2.64
N SER A 108 3.47 -7.10 -2.38
CA SER A 108 4.74 -6.42 -2.62
C SER A 108 5.09 -6.47 -4.10
N ILE A 109 5.38 -5.30 -4.66
CA ILE A 109 5.86 -5.16 -6.03
C ILE A 109 7.31 -4.71 -5.94
N GLU A 110 8.19 -5.46 -6.55
CA GLU A 110 9.62 -5.21 -6.48
C GLU A 110 10.02 -4.11 -7.47
N TYR A 111 10.67 -3.07 -6.98
CA TYR A 111 11.03 -1.91 -7.79
C TYR A 111 12.38 -2.09 -8.51
N ASP A 112 13.43 -2.21 -7.72
CA ASP A 112 14.80 -2.25 -8.24
C ASP A 112 15.51 -3.58 -7.97
N PHE A 113 14.76 -4.59 -7.58
CA PHE A 113 15.29 -5.92 -7.30
C PHE A 113 14.32 -7.00 -7.76
N GLU A 114 14.83 -8.21 -7.89
CA GLU A 114 14.03 -9.37 -8.24
C GLU A 114 14.44 -10.51 -7.33
N ARG A 115 13.46 -11.20 -6.75
CA ARG A 115 13.70 -12.38 -5.94
C ARG A 115 13.32 -13.61 -6.75
N ARG A 116 14.31 -14.45 -7.02
CA ARG A 116 14.09 -15.66 -7.79
C ARG A 116 14.96 -16.79 -7.22
N ASP A 117 14.34 -17.93 -6.95
CA ASP A 117 15.04 -19.13 -6.47
C ASP A 117 15.87 -18.89 -5.20
N GLY A 118 15.35 -18.07 -4.30
CA GLY A 118 16.04 -17.75 -3.05
C GLY A 118 17.12 -16.70 -3.16
N GLU A 119 17.39 -16.19 -4.37
CA GLU A 119 18.37 -15.16 -4.59
C GLU A 119 17.72 -13.81 -4.85
N THR A 120 18.42 -12.74 -4.45
CA THR A 120 18.00 -11.38 -4.75
C THR A 120 18.96 -10.78 -5.77
N ARG A 121 18.41 -10.27 -6.86
CA ARG A 121 19.18 -9.65 -7.92
C ARG A 121 18.78 -8.20 -8.08
N THR A 122 19.75 -7.36 -8.47
CA THR A 122 19.48 -5.96 -8.79
C THR A 122 18.87 -5.86 -10.19
N VAL A 123 17.86 -5.03 -10.33
CA VAL A 123 17.25 -4.74 -11.63
C VAL A 123 17.83 -3.42 -12.14
N ASP A 124 18.34 -3.41 -13.36
CA ASP A 124 18.93 -2.22 -13.97
C ASP A 124 17.89 -1.12 -14.15
N ASP A 125 18.32 0.12 -14.09
CA ASP A 125 17.44 1.28 -14.22
C ASP A 125 16.55 1.20 -15.46
N GLU A 126 17.12 0.77 -16.57
CA GLU A 126 16.40 0.67 -17.84
C GLU A 126 15.28 -0.36 -17.80
N SER A 127 15.39 -1.35 -16.93
CA SER A 127 14.45 -2.47 -16.85
C SER A 127 13.38 -2.29 -15.76
N ARG A 128 13.51 -1.29 -14.91
CA ARG A 128 12.64 -1.13 -13.74
C ARG A 128 11.18 -0.95 -14.10
N ALA A 129 10.89 -0.09 -15.06
CA ALA A 129 9.51 0.16 -15.47
C ALA A 129 8.83 -1.11 -15.98
N MET A 130 9.54 -1.89 -16.79
CA MET A 130 9.00 -3.14 -17.31
C MET A 130 8.87 -4.18 -16.22
N HIS A 131 9.79 -4.19 -15.27
CA HIS A 131 9.75 -5.11 -14.12
C HIS A 131 8.51 -4.86 -13.26
N ILE A 132 8.22 -3.60 -12.96
CA ILE A 132 7.00 -3.21 -12.23
C ILE A 132 5.76 -3.57 -13.05
N TYR A 133 5.75 -3.22 -14.32
CA TYR A 133 4.63 -3.47 -15.22
C TYR A 133 4.25 -4.96 -15.25
N ARG A 134 5.26 -5.82 -15.39
CA ARG A 134 5.02 -7.27 -15.46
C ARG A 134 4.43 -7.82 -14.15
N GLN A 135 4.89 -7.33 -13.02
CA GLN A 135 4.37 -7.76 -11.74
C GLN A 135 2.92 -7.32 -11.54
N ILE A 136 2.63 -6.05 -11.86
CA ILE A 136 1.28 -5.52 -11.71
C ILE A 136 0.31 -6.21 -12.66
N THR A 137 0.69 -6.36 -13.93
CA THR A 137 -0.18 -7.04 -14.91
C THR A 137 -0.40 -8.49 -14.53
N GLY A 138 0.64 -9.19 -14.05
CA GLY A 138 0.49 -10.56 -13.58
C GLY A 138 -0.49 -10.69 -12.44
N GLU A 139 -0.45 -9.75 -11.49
CA GLU A 139 -1.40 -9.75 -10.37
C GLU A 139 -2.83 -9.41 -10.84
N LEU A 140 -2.97 -8.49 -11.77
CA LEU A 140 -4.29 -8.13 -12.30
C LEU A 140 -4.91 -9.28 -13.10
N GLU A 141 -4.12 -10.01 -13.86
CA GLU A 141 -4.61 -11.15 -14.64
C GLU A 141 -5.18 -12.27 -13.77
N ARG A 142 -4.77 -12.36 -12.53
CA ARG A 142 -5.30 -13.37 -11.60
C ARG A 142 -6.67 -12.99 -11.05
N ARG A 143 -7.16 -11.79 -11.34
CA ARG A 143 -8.40 -11.30 -10.78
C ARG A 143 -9.50 -11.29 -11.84
N ALA A 144 -10.72 -11.65 -11.43
CA ALA A 144 -11.87 -11.55 -12.31
C ALA A 144 -12.31 -10.08 -12.39
N ASN A 145 -12.85 -9.71 -13.54
CA ASN A 145 -13.46 -8.39 -13.74
C ASN A 145 -12.50 -7.21 -13.56
N THR A 146 -11.24 -7.39 -13.99
CA THR A 146 -10.23 -6.35 -13.84
C THR A 146 -10.59 -5.06 -14.58
N ASP A 147 -11.36 -5.14 -15.67
CA ASP A 147 -11.76 -3.98 -16.44
C ASP A 147 -12.71 -3.04 -15.68
N GLN A 148 -13.31 -3.54 -14.61
CA GLN A 148 -14.25 -2.76 -13.79
C GLN A 148 -13.68 -2.39 -12.43
N THR A 149 -12.39 -2.60 -12.22
CA THR A 149 -11.75 -2.33 -10.95
C THR A 149 -11.23 -0.90 -10.92
N ASP A 150 -11.65 -0.14 -9.93
CA ASP A 150 -11.12 1.20 -9.71
C ASP A 150 -9.73 1.10 -9.12
N VAL A 151 -8.86 2.01 -9.51
CA VAL A 151 -7.48 2.07 -9.03
C VAL A 151 -7.23 3.43 -8.40
N TYR A 152 -6.78 3.41 -7.16
CA TYR A 152 -6.37 4.61 -6.43
C TYR A 152 -4.85 4.61 -6.38
N ILE A 153 -4.24 5.77 -6.54
CA ILE A 153 -2.78 5.89 -6.55
C ILE A 153 -2.34 6.91 -5.52
N ASP A 154 -1.41 6.51 -4.67
CA ASP A 154 -0.79 7.40 -3.71
C ASP A 154 0.61 7.76 -4.19
N TYR A 155 0.85 9.04 -4.44
CA TYR A 155 2.13 9.54 -4.94
C TYR A 155 3.06 10.04 -3.84
N THR A 156 2.68 9.91 -2.58
CA THR A 156 3.45 10.52 -1.49
C THR A 156 4.67 9.73 -1.03
N GLY A 157 4.76 8.49 -1.44
CA GLY A 157 5.85 7.60 -1.01
C GLY A 157 7.17 7.73 -1.74
#